data_e5171fd54768b7b3a539c62a6d005eec
#
_entry.id   e5171fd54768b7b3a539c62a6d005eec
#
_cell.length_a   1.000
_cell.length_b   1.000
_cell.length_c   1.000
_cell.angle_alpha   90.00
_cell.angle_beta   90.00
_cell.angle_gamma   90.00
#
_symmetry.space_group_name_H-M   'P 1'
#
loop_
_entity.id
_entity.type
_entity.pdbx_description
1 polymer ?
#
loop_
_entity_poly.entity_id
_entity_poly.type
_entity_poly.pdbx_seq_one_letter_code
_entity_poly.pdbx_strand_id
1 'polypeptide(L)'
;RHTEVLPLYARLSAKDQDRVFHPGPQRRIVLATNVAETSLTVPRIHFVIDPGVARVKRYSPRQKLDRLHIEAVSQASANQRAGRCGRIAPGVCFRLYSEAEFSARPEFTDPEIRRAALGGVILRMLSLGLGDIEQFPFLEPPDPRAIADGWQQLSELGAVDPQRKLTAIGKQMAKLPVDVKLSRMLVAARTHGVLHDMLVIASFLGIQDPRERPADARGAADAAHAQFADGKSEFVGILKLWQAYRTAHEELTQSQLRKWADKHFLGFLRLREWWELHRQLKLQCEELWAETGSENMSRQPKSGVDESRKDMLRGKVPKADAGALSSGEAAQFCALHRALIAGLPTQIGHRSDKGVFDGPRGRKFALFPGSKLASKPPPWVLSANLLDTEKVWALTN
;
A
#
# COMPACT_ATOMS: atom_id res chain seq x y z
N ARG A 1 37.46 12.96 13.55
CA ARG A 1 36.75 13.65 12.45
C ARG A 1 35.33 13.08 12.41
N HIS A 2 34.32 13.92 12.65
CA HIS A 2 32.93 13.50 12.64
C HIS A 2 32.50 13.11 11.22
N THR A 3 32.00 11.88 11.05
CA THR A 3 31.40 11.39 9.80
C THR A 3 29.90 11.31 10.00
N GLU A 4 29.14 11.93 9.11
CA GLU A 4 27.68 11.84 9.11
C GLU A 4 27.26 10.56 8.35
N VAL A 5 26.41 9.75 8.96
CA VAL A 5 25.81 8.55 8.33
C VAL A 5 24.32 8.79 8.14
N LEU A 6 23.85 8.76 6.90
CA LEU A 6 22.47 9.05 6.53
C LEU A 6 21.82 7.85 5.83
N PRO A 7 20.65 7.42 6.26
CA PRO A 7 19.86 6.44 5.50
C PRO A 7 19.16 7.11 4.32
N LEU A 8 18.93 6.34 3.24
CA LEU A 8 18.13 6.76 2.10
C LEU A 8 17.28 5.58 1.58
N TYR A 9 16.00 5.61 1.87
CA TYR A 9 15.03 4.60 1.44
C TYR A 9 13.64 5.23 1.23
N ALA A 10 12.77 4.57 0.45
CA ALA A 10 11.51 5.14 -0.02
C ALA A 10 10.53 5.59 1.08
N ARG A 11 10.57 4.96 2.28
CA ARG A 11 9.69 5.31 3.42
C ARG A 11 10.30 6.32 4.39
N LEU A 12 11.46 6.89 4.05
CA LEU A 12 12.08 7.90 4.89
C LEU A 12 11.23 9.17 4.90
N SER A 13 11.18 9.86 6.05
CA SER A 13 10.47 11.14 6.14
C SER A 13 11.04 12.16 5.16
N ALA A 14 10.22 13.10 4.68
CA ALA A 14 10.68 14.14 3.75
C ALA A 14 11.84 14.96 4.35
N LYS A 15 11.80 15.25 5.65
CA LYS A 15 12.84 15.98 6.39
C LYS A 15 14.17 15.21 6.39
N ASP A 16 14.14 13.90 6.62
CA ASP A 16 15.35 13.08 6.62
C ASP A 16 15.90 12.86 5.21
N GLN A 17 15.02 12.74 4.21
CA GLN A 17 15.43 12.73 2.81
C GLN A 17 16.12 14.02 2.41
N ASP A 18 15.57 15.17 2.83
CA ASP A 18 16.12 16.50 2.53
C ASP A 18 17.55 16.67 3.03
N ARG A 19 17.88 16.10 4.19
CA ARG A 19 19.25 16.07 4.74
C ARG A 19 20.25 15.41 3.79
N VAL A 20 19.82 14.40 3.02
CA VAL A 20 20.67 13.72 2.03
C VAL A 20 21.01 14.64 0.87
N PHE A 21 20.09 15.53 0.48
CA PHE A 21 20.27 16.45 -0.66
C PHE A 21 20.97 17.76 -0.30
N HIS A 22 21.03 18.12 0.99
CA HIS A 22 21.71 19.33 1.49
C HIS A 22 23.00 18.97 2.25
N PRO A 23 24.12 18.77 1.53
CA PRO A 23 25.37 18.35 2.16
C PRO A 23 25.98 19.47 3.00
N GLY A 24 26.26 19.16 4.28
CA GLY A 24 27.08 19.96 5.16
C GLY A 24 28.60 19.84 4.86
N PRO A 25 29.46 20.47 5.68
CA PRO A 25 30.91 20.45 5.49
C PRO A 25 31.58 19.12 5.88
N GLN A 26 30.86 18.21 6.53
CA GLN A 26 31.40 16.98 7.07
C GLN A 26 31.51 15.87 6.01
N ARG A 27 32.40 14.89 6.29
CA ARG A 27 32.44 13.64 5.55
C ARG A 27 31.11 12.92 5.72
N ARG A 28 30.60 12.36 4.63
CA ARG A 28 29.26 11.75 4.60
C ARG A 28 29.30 10.33 4.06
N ILE A 29 28.51 9.45 4.67
CA ILE A 29 28.19 8.11 4.18
C ILE A 29 26.67 8.02 4.03
N VAL A 30 26.17 7.69 2.84
CA VAL A 30 24.76 7.48 2.57
C VAL A 30 24.50 5.99 2.41
N LEU A 31 23.69 5.43 3.32
CA LEU A 31 23.24 4.03 3.26
C LEU A 31 21.93 3.97 2.51
N ALA A 32 22.01 3.62 1.23
CA ALA A 32 20.87 3.69 0.31
C ALA A 32 20.35 2.30 -0.09
N THR A 33 19.04 2.21 -0.30
CA THR A 33 18.43 1.11 -1.05
C THR A 33 18.52 1.41 -2.56
N ASN A 34 17.91 0.54 -3.38
CA ASN A 34 17.81 0.76 -4.83
C ASN A 34 17.08 2.07 -5.24
N VAL A 35 16.47 2.80 -4.31
CA VAL A 35 15.91 4.14 -4.57
C VAL A 35 16.97 5.11 -5.11
N ALA A 36 18.23 4.94 -4.72
CA ALA A 36 19.34 5.77 -5.21
C ALA A 36 19.87 5.32 -6.58
N GLU A 37 19.41 4.20 -7.10
CA GLU A 37 19.90 3.64 -8.36
C GLU A 37 19.42 4.43 -9.59
N THR A 38 18.17 4.86 -9.62
CA THR A 38 17.56 5.48 -10.81
C THR A 38 17.03 6.89 -10.60
N SER A 39 16.31 7.15 -9.52
CA SER A 39 15.40 8.29 -9.43
C SER A 39 16.00 9.55 -8.83
N LEU A 40 17.12 9.46 -8.11
CA LEU A 40 17.63 10.56 -7.30
C LEU A 40 19.10 10.85 -7.62
N THR A 41 19.48 12.12 -7.71
CA THR A 41 20.87 12.55 -7.77
C THR A 41 21.32 13.07 -6.42
N VAL A 42 22.07 12.25 -5.70
CA VAL A 42 22.66 12.66 -4.42
C VAL A 42 23.92 13.49 -4.71
N PRO A 43 23.99 14.73 -4.20
CA PRO A 43 25.14 15.60 -4.48
C PRO A 43 26.41 15.12 -3.77
N ARG A 44 27.57 15.43 -4.37
CA ARG A 44 28.91 15.15 -3.83
C ARG A 44 29.21 13.67 -3.56
N ILE A 45 28.64 12.75 -4.34
CA ILE A 45 29.00 11.34 -4.29
C ILE A 45 30.17 11.10 -5.23
N HIS A 46 31.32 10.79 -4.67
CA HIS A 46 32.55 10.44 -5.40
C HIS A 46 32.84 8.93 -5.35
N PHE A 47 32.29 8.25 -4.38
CA PHE A 47 32.50 6.81 -4.17
C PHE A 47 31.17 6.08 -4.05
N VAL A 48 31.08 4.94 -4.71
CA VAL A 48 29.98 3.97 -4.54
C VAL A 48 30.56 2.66 -4.03
N ILE A 49 29.96 2.10 -3.00
CA ILE A 49 30.23 0.72 -2.57
C ILE A 49 28.99 -0.10 -2.90
N ASP A 50 29.13 -1.03 -3.85
CA ASP A 50 28.02 -1.84 -4.33
C ASP A 50 28.15 -3.29 -3.83
N PRO A 51 27.28 -3.75 -2.89
CA PRO A 51 27.25 -5.13 -2.44
C PRO A 51 26.68 -6.10 -3.49
N GLY A 52 26.18 -5.60 -4.62
CA GLY A 52 25.67 -6.41 -5.72
C GLY A 52 24.32 -7.07 -5.48
N VAL A 53 23.61 -6.67 -4.43
CA VAL A 53 22.30 -7.22 -4.09
C VAL A 53 21.24 -6.13 -3.95
N ALA A 54 19.98 -6.49 -4.19
CA ALA A 54 18.84 -5.64 -3.93
C ALA A 54 17.70 -6.46 -3.31
N ARG A 55 16.84 -5.76 -2.58
CA ARG A 55 15.57 -6.34 -2.14
C ARG A 55 14.53 -6.13 -3.25
N VAL A 56 14.10 -7.23 -3.85
CA VAL A 56 13.18 -7.24 -4.99
C VAL A 56 11.84 -7.83 -4.55
N LYS A 57 10.77 -7.15 -4.93
CA LYS A 57 9.40 -7.65 -4.73
C LYS A 57 9.08 -8.62 -5.87
N ARG A 58 8.73 -9.86 -5.52
CA ARG A 58 8.24 -10.88 -6.44
C ARG A 58 6.92 -11.46 -5.95
N TYR A 59 5.98 -11.59 -6.84
CA TYR A 59 4.74 -12.28 -6.55
C TYR A 59 4.98 -13.80 -6.58
N SER A 60 4.50 -14.50 -5.55
CA SER A 60 4.55 -15.95 -5.46
C SER A 60 3.17 -16.54 -5.80
N PRO A 61 2.97 -17.17 -6.97
CA PRO A 61 1.70 -17.82 -7.34
C PRO A 61 1.30 -18.92 -6.34
N ARG A 62 2.28 -19.65 -5.81
CA ARG A 62 2.04 -20.72 -4.83
C ARG A 62 1.45 -20.19 -3.52
N GLN A 63 1.93 -19.06 -3.05
CA GLN A 63 1.51 -18.47 -1.77
C GLN A 63 0.48 -17.33 -1.95
N LYS A 64 0.27 -16.87 -3.18
CA LYS A 64 -0.62 -15.74 -3.54
C LYS A 64 -0.34 -14.48 -2.74
N LEU A 65 0.94 -14.18 -2.56
CA LEU A 65 1.41 -12.99 -1.87
C LEU A 65 2.73 -12.50 -2.46
N ASP A 66 2.99 -11.23 -2.21
CA ASP A 66 4.26 -10.60 -2.56
C ASP A 66 5.34 -10.96 -1.53
N ARG A 67 6.49 -11.37 -2.02
CA ARG A 67 7.69 -11.65 -1.22
C ARG A 67 8.77 -10.65 -1.53
N LEU A 68 9.49 -10.26 -0.50
CA LEU A 68 10.70 -9.44 -0.64
C LEU A 68 11.92 -10.36 -0.56
N HIS A 69 12.51 -10.66 -1.70
CA HIS A 69 13.73 -11.45 -1.79
C HIS A 69 14.96 -10.55 -1.86
N ILE A 70 16.07 -10.99 -1.27
CA ILE A 70 17.38 -10.38 -1.52
C ILE A 70 17.98 -11.17 -2.68
N GLU A 71 18.19 -10.49 -3.80
CA GLU A 71 18.68 -11.09 -5.04
C GLU A 71 19.88 -10.33 -5.58
N ALA A 72 20.74 -11.02 -6.34
CA ALA A 72 21.81 -10.38 -7.11
C ALA A 72 21.18 -9.43 -8.14
N VAL A 73 21.74 -8.22 -8.26
CA VAL A 73 21.29 -7.26 -9.27
C VAL A 73 21.83 -7.61 -10.65
N SER A 74 21.13 -7.19 -11.71
CA SER A 74 21.59 -7.34 -13.09
C SER A 74 22.86 -6.51 -13.38
N GLN A 75 23.54 -6.79 -14.49
CA GLN A 75 24.70 -5.99 -14.94
C GLN A 75 24.29 -4.54 -15.19
N ALA A 76 23.14 -4.30 -15.84
CA ALA A 76 22.61 -2.96 -16.08
C ALA A 76 22.37 -2.19 -14.77
N SER A 77 21.77 -2.82 -13.78
CA SER A 77 21.54 -2.23 -12.45
C SER A 77 22.88 -1.90 -11.75
N ALA A 78 23.85 -2.82 -11.77
CA ALA A 78 25.17 -2.59 -11.21
C ALA A 78 25.90 -1.42 -11.90
N ASN A 79 25.76 -1.30 -13.22
CA ASN A 79 26.32 -0.19 -13.99
C ASN A 79 25.63 1.15 -13.69
N GLN A 80 24.30 1.14 -13.51
CA GLN A 80 23.56 2.32 -13.05
C GLN A 80 24.04 2.80 -11.68
N ARG A 81 24.28 1.87 -10.73
CA ARG A 81 24.85 2.19 -9.41
C ARG A 81 26.23 2.81 -9.54
N ALA A 82 27.11 2.21 -10.35
CA ALA A 82 28.44 2.78 -10.61
C ALA A 82 28.36 4.18 -11.20
N GLY A 83 27.41 4.45 -12.10
CA GLY A 83 27.19 5.76 -12.68
C GLY A 83 26.81 6.87 -11.67
N ARG A 84 26.45 6.52 -10.43
CA ARG A 84 26.08 7.53 -9.42
C ARG A 84 27.26 8.35 -8.92
N CYS A 85 28.45 7.80 -8.84
CA CYS A 85 29.67 8.54 -8.46
C CYS A 85 30.27 9.38 -9.60
N GLY A 86 29.87 9.15 -10.84
CA GLY A 86 30.39 9.84 -12.02
C GLY A 86 29.57 11.04 -12.52
N ARG A 87 28.55 11.50 -11.81
CA ARG A 87 27.63 12.54 -12.32
C ARG A 87 28.15 13.97 -12.25
N ILE A 88 29.00 14.28 -11.29
CA ILE A 88 29.50 15.64 -11.02
C ILE A 88 30.99 15.73 -11.32
N ALA A 89 31.74 14.68 -11.00
CA ALA A 89 33.17 14.58 -11.17
C ALA A 89 33.55 13.09 -11.36
N PRO A 90 34.75 12.77 -11.84
CA PRO A 90 35.24 11.40 -11.87
C PRO A 90 35.13 10.76 -10.49
N GLY A 91 34.55 9.57 -10.42
CA GLY A 91 34.34 8.83 -9.19
C GLY A 91 34.73 7.37 -9.31
N VAL A 92 34.75 6.64 -8.20
CA VAL A 92 35.15 5.24 -8.13
C VAL A 92 34.01 4.41 -7.54
N CYS A 93 33.70 3.28 -8.19
CA CYS A 93 32.78 2.29 -7.69
C CYS A 93 33.53 1.03 -7.24
N PHE A 94 33.36 0.67 -5.97
CA PHE A 94 33.90 -0.57 -5.41
C PHE A 94 32.78 -1.63 -5.41
N ARG A 95 32.92 -2.64 -6.26
CA ARG A 95 32.02 -3.80 -6.27
C ARG A 95 32.53 -4.84 -5.28
N LEU A 96 31.67 -5.28 -4.34
CA LEU A 96 32.02 -6.27 -3.32
C LEU A 96 31.77 -7.71 -3.82
N TYR A 97 31.98 -7.94 -5.09
CA TYR A 97 31.85 -9.22 -5.79
C TYR A 97 32.85 -9.26 -6.96
N SER A 98 33.18 -10.47 -7.41
CA SER A 98 34.20 -10.67 -8.44
C SER A 98 33.70 -10.25 -9.84
N GLU A 99 34.64 -10.03 -10.75
CA GLU A 99 34.34 -9.79 -12.17
C GLU A 99 33.66 -11.00 -12.81
N ALA A 100 34.05 -12.21 -12.43
CA ALA A 100 33.40 -13.43 -12.89
C ALA A 100 31.93 -13.51 -12.42
N GLU A 101 31.64 -13.16 -11.17
CA GLU A 101 30.26 -13.06 -10.67
C GLU A 101 29.47 -11.98 -11.38
N PHE A 102 30.08 -10.83 -11.69
CA PHE A 102 29.42 -9.76 -12.47
C PHE A 102 29.05 -10.26 -13.88
N SER A 103 29.99 -10.89 -14.57
CA SER A 103 29.80 -11.40 -15.94
C SER A 103 28.77 -12.53 -16.03
N ALA A 104 28.63 -13.32 -14.97
CA ALA A 104 27.61 -14.38 -14.86
C ALA A 104 26.18 -13.86 -14.58
N ARG A 105 26.01 -12.58 -14.24
CA ARG A 105 24.69 -11.99 -13.95
C ARG A 105 23.88 -11.78 -15.23
N PRO A 106 22.53 -11.82 -15.14
CA PRO A 106 21.69 -11.39 -16.24
C PRO A 106 22.05 -9.95 -16.67
N GLU A 107 21.99 -9.68 -17.97
CA GLU A 107 22.28 -8.35 -18.51
C GLU A 107 21.29 -7.31 -17.98
N PHE A 108 19.99 -7.67 -17.99
CA PHE A 108 18.89 -6.80 -17.52
C PHE A 108 18.09 -7.46 -16.43
N THR A 109 17.39 -6.64 -15.64
CA THR A 109 16.41 -7.12 -14.64
C THR A 109 15.17 -7.63 -15.33
N ASP A 110 14.57 -8.72 -14.84
CA ASP A 110 13.30 -9.25 -15.35
C ASP A 110 12.24 -8.14 -15.47
N PRO A 111 11.49 -8.06 -16.59
CA PRO A 111 10.39 -7.12 -16.71
C PRO A 111 9.29 -7.38 -15.68
N GLU A 112 8.50 -6.37 -15.40
CA GLU A 112 7.47 -6.44 -14.35
C GLU A 112 6.46 -7.56 -14.59
N ILE A 113 6.10 -7.83 -15.86
CA ILE A 113 5.15 -8.89 -16.22
C ILE A 113 5.59 -10.28 -15.76
N ARG A 114 6.88 -10.51 -15.57
CA ARG A 114 7.43 -11.77 -15.05
C ARG A 114 7.53 -11.82 -13.53
N ARG A 115 7.29 -10.68 -12.84
CA ARG A 115 7.46 -10.54 -11.38
C ARG A 115 6.18 -10.23 -10.63
N ALA A 116 5.17 -9.68 -11.31
CA ALA A 116 3.92 -9.22 -10.71
C ALA A 116 2.78 -10.25 -10.80
N ALA A 117 1.72 -10.05 -10.00
CA ALA A 117 0.46 -10.76 -10.17
C ALA A 117 -0.23 -10.34 -11.47
N LEU A 118 -0.72 -11.30 -12.25
CA LEU A 118 -1.24 -11.04 -13.60
C LEU A 118 -2.74 -10.79 -13.67
N GLY A 119 -3.49 -10.91 -12.58
CA GLY A 119 -4.94 -10.70 -12.59
C GLY A 119 -5.36 -9.35 -13.19
N GLY A 120 -4.64 -8.25 -12.85
CA GLY A 120 -4.90 -6.92 -13.40
C GLY A 120 -4.61 -6.82 -14.91
N VAL A 121 -3.53 -7.47 -15.35
CA VAL A 121 -3.16 -7.51 -16.78
C VAL A 121 -4.23 -8.26 -17.59
N ILE A 122 -4.60 -9.45 -17.13
CA ILE A 122 -5.64 -10.28 -17.78
C ILE A 122 -6.98 -9.52 -17.85
N LEU A 123 -7.40 -8.91 -16.74
CA LEU A 123 -8.63 -8.12 -16.68
C LEU A 123 -8.63 -6.98 -17.71
N ARG A 124 -7.51 -6.27 -17.82
CA ARG A 124 -7.33 -5.18 -18.77
C ARG A 124 -7.33 -5.68 -20.22
N MET A 125 -6.62 -6.77 -20.52
CA MET A 125 -6.60 -7.38 -21.86
C MET A 125 -8.00 -7.81 -22.31
N LEU A 126 -8.76 -8.47 -21.44
CA LEU A 126 -10.15 -8.84 -21.71
C LEU A 126 -11.03 -7.62 -21.98
N SER A 127 -10.88 -6.57 -21.19
CA SER A 127 -11.64 -5.32 -21.33
C SER A 127 -11.37 -4.60 -22.66
N LEU A 128 -10.13 -4.67 -23.14
CA LEU A 128 -9.69 -4.05 -24.38
C LEU A 128 -9.83 -4.94 -25.61
N GLY A 129 -10.28 -6.19 -25.44
CA GLY A 129 -10.41 -7.14 -26.54
C GLY A 129 -9.07 -7.57 -27.18
N LEU A 130 -7.97 -7.58 -26.41
CA LEU A 130 -6.62 -7.90 -26.89
C LEU A 130 -6.37 -9.41 -27.08
N GLY A 131 -7.38 -10.24 -26.90
CA GLY A 131 -7.27 -11.68 -27.04
C GLY A 131 -6.76 -12.40 -25.79
N ASP A 132 -6.29 -13.63 -25.97
CA ASP A 132 -5.80 -14.47 -24.87
C ASP A 132 -4.36 -14.10 -24.51
N ILE A 133 -4.10 -13.93 -23.22
CA ILE A 133 -2.75 -13.63 -22.69
C ILE A 133 -1.74 -14.73 -23.05
N GLU A 134 -2.18 -15.98 -23.17
CA GLU A 134 -1.30 -17.11 -23.53
C GLU A 134 -0.83 -17.06 -24.99
N GLN A 135 -1.57 -16.37 -25.86
CA GLN A 135 -1.28 -16.22 -27.29
C GLN A 135 -0.76 -14.82 -27.66
N PHE A 136 -0.76 -13.91 -26.71
CA PHE A 136 -0.33 -12.54 -26.98
C PHE A 136 1.20 -12.49 -27.22
N PRO A 137 1.68 -11.78 -28.26
CA PRO A 137 3.09 -11.77 -28.66
C PRO A 137 3.94 -10.88 -27.75
N PHE A 138 4.11 -11.27 -26.48
CA PHE A 138 5.03 -10.59 -25.58
C PHE A 138 6.47 -10.78 -26.02
N LEU A 139 7.29 -9.76 -25.87
CA LEU A 139 8.76 -9.88 -26.05
C LEU A 139 9.35 -10.90 -25.09
N GLU A 140 8.93 -10.84 -23.84
CA GLU A 140 9.25 -11.82 -22.80
C GLU A 140 7.94 -12.30 -22.17
N PRO A 141 7.49 -13.49 -22.50
CA PRO A 141 6.21 -13.99 -22.00
C PRO A 141 6.24 -14.26 -20.49
N PRO A 142 5.12 -14.03 -19.79
CA PRO A 142 4.98 -14.36 -18.38
C PRO A 142 4.98 -15.89 -18.16
N ASP A 143 5.28 -16.31 -16.91
CA ASP A 143 5.23 -17.72 -16.52
C ASP A 143 3.79 -18.26 -16.63
N PRO A 144 3.56 -19.43 -17.24
CA PRO A 144 2.24 -20.05 -17.34
C PRO A 144 1.54 -20.27 -15.99
N ARG A 145 2.32 -20.52 -14.92
CA ARG A 145 1.78 -20.65 -13.56
C ARG A 145 1.26 -19.31 -13.03
N ALA A 146 1.92 -18.20 -13.36
CA ALA A 146 1.46 -16.86 -13.00
C ALA A 146 0.20 -16.48 -13.78
N ILE A 147 0.09 -16.90 -15.05
CA ILE A 147 -1.14 -16.73 -15.85
C ILE A 147 -2.30 -17.52 -15.22
N ALA A 148 -2.09 -18.79 -14.90
CA ALA A 148 -3.11 -19.64 -14.27
C ALA A 148 -3.57 -19.07 -12.92
N ASP A 149 -2.64 -18.53 -12.12
CA ASP A 149 -2.98 -17.89 -10.87
C ASP A 149 -3.76 -16.58 -11.07
N GLY A 150 -3.41 -15.79 -12.09
CA GLY A 150 -4.17 -14.59 -12.48
C GLY A 150 -5.61 -14.90 -12.85
N TRP A 151 -5.85 -15.94 -13.64
CA TRP A 151 -7.19 -16.44 -13.97
C TRP A 151 -7.96 -16.88 -12.72
N GLN A 152 -7.30 -17.63 -11.84
CA GLN A 152 -7.91 -18.07 -10.59
C GLN A 152 -8.27 -16.88 -9.69
N GLN A 153 -7.42 -15.87 -9.59
CA GLN A 153 -7.71 -14.65 -8.83
C GLN A 153 -8.97 -13.95 -9.38
N LEU A 154 -9.07 -13.78 -10.70
CA LEU A 154 -10.23 -13.14 -11.31
C LEU A 154 -11.53 -13.97 -11.11
N SER A 155 -11.43 -15.29 -11.15
CA SER A 155 -12.56 -16.18 -10.85
C SER A 155 -13.00 -16.06 -9.37
N GLU A 156 -12.06 -16.07 -8.43
CA GLU A 156 -12.31 -15.88 -6.99
C GLU A 156 -12.98 -14.53 -6.68
N LEU A 157 -12.64 -13.48 -7.44
CA LEU A 157 -13.25 -12.15 -7.34
C LEU A 157 -14.60 -12.06 -8.09
N GLY A 158 -15.00 -13.09 -8.81
CA GLY A 158 -16.21 -13.10 -9.63
C GLY A 158 -16.13 -12.19 -10.86
N ALA A 159 -14.91 -11.83 -11.29
CA ALA A 159 -14.69 -10.96 -12.44
C ALA A 159 -14.82 -11.68 -13.77
N VAL A 160 -14.59 -12.99 -13.80
CA VAL A 160 -14.73 -13.84 -14.98
C VAL A 160 -15.60 -15.06 -14.67
N ASP A 161 -16.30 -15.55 -15.68
CA ASP A 161 -17.05 -16.80 -15.64
C ASP A 161 -16.14 -18.04 -15.89
N PRO A 162 -16.67 -19.28 -15.80
CA PRO A 162 -15.91 -20.49 -16.09
C PRO A 162 -15.37 -20.57 -17.52
N GLN A 163 -15.96 -19.83 -18.46
CA GLN A 163 -15.51 -19.70 -19.85
C GLN A 163 -14.50 -18.58 -20.06
N ARG A 164 -13.96 -18.02 -18.97
CA ARG A 164 -12.98 -16.90 -18.97
C ARG A 164 -13.49 -15.60 -19.59
N LYS A 165 -14.81 -15.38 -19.65
CA LYS A 165 -15.43 -14.15 -20.13
C LYS A 165 -15.71 -13.19 -18.97
N LEU A 166 -15.65 -11.89 -19.24
CA LEU A 166 -15.99 -10.88 -18.25
C LEU A 166 -17.45 -10.98 -17.79
N THR A 167 -17.65 -11.10 -16.50
CA THR A 167 -18.96 -10.94 -15.84
C THR A 167 -19.37 -9.46 -15.80
N ALA A 168 -20.60 -9.16 -15.36
CA ALA A 168 -21.03 -7.80 -15.09
C ALA A 168 -20.14 -7.12 -14.03
N ILE A 169 -19.69 -7.87 -13.02
CA ILE A 169 -18.72 -7.41 -12.00
C ILE A 169 -17.37 -7.11 -12.66
N GLY A 170 -16.84 -8.02 -13.46
CA GLY A 170 -15.55 -7.85 -14.13
C GLY A 170 -15.51 -6.64 -15.06
N LYS A 171 -16.60 -6.37 -15.79
CA LYS A 171 -16.74 -5.18 -16.65
C LYS A 171 -16.67 -3.88 -15.83
N GLN A 172 -17.26 -3.83 -14.64
CA GLN A 172 -17.17 -2.67 -13.74
C GLN A 172 -15.76 -2.53 -13.16
N MET A 173 -15.18 -3.65 -12.69
CA MET A 173 -13.81 -3.66 -12.14
C MET A 173 -12.77 -3.16 -13.15
N ALA A 174 -12.89 -3.55 -14.41
CA ALA A 174 -11.95 -3.17 -15.47
C ALA A 174 -11.93 -1.67 -15.79
N LYS A 175 -12.99 -0.94 -15.47
CA LYS A 175 -13.09 0.51 -15.65
C LYS A 175 -12.44 1.31 -14.52
N LEU A 176 -12.14 0.68 -13.38
CA LEU A 176 -11.54 1.34 -12.22
C LEU A 176 -10.00 1.25 -12.28
N PRO A 177 -9.26 2.35 -12.14
CA PRO A 177 -7.80 2.40 -12.28
C PRO A 177 -7.09 2.04 -10.98
N VAL A 178 -7.51 0.97 -10.34
CA VAL A 178 -6.95 0.45 -9.10
C VAL A 178 -6.72 -1.05 -9.21
N ASP A 179 -5.98 -1.61 -8.26
CA ASP A 179 -5.77 -3.06 -8.16
C ASP A 179 -7.10 -3.83 -8.17
N VAL A 180 -7.09 -5.05 -8.71
CA VAL A 180 -8.29 -5.89 -8.86
C VAL A 180 -9.02 -6.16 -7.54
N LYS A 181 -8.32 -6.23 -6.43
CA LYS A 181 -8.93 -6.40 -5.11
C LYS A 181 -9.67 -5.13 -4.68
N LEU A 182 -9.04 -3.97 -4.86
CA LEU A 182 -9.63 -2.67 -4.53
C LEU A 182 -10.83 -2.37 -5.44
N SER A 183 -10.72 -2.65 -6.74
CA SER A 183 -11.86 -2.47 -7.66
C SER A 183 -13.05 -3.37 -7.27
N ARG A 184 -12.77 -4.61 -6.84
CA ARG A 184 -13.82 -5.53 -6.36
C ARG A 184 -14.50 -5.05 -5.08
N MET A 185 -13.73 -4.49 -4.14
CA MET A 185 -14.26 -3.86 -2.92
C MET A 185 -15.19 -2.70 -3.25
N LEU A 186 -14.79 -1.81 -4.17
CA LEU A 186 -15.61 -0.65 -4.57
C LEU A 186 -16.92 -1.10 -5.22
N VAL A 187 -16.89 -2.09 -6.12
CA VAL A 187 -18.08 -2.65 -6.73
C VAL A 187 -19.02 -3.27 -5.68
N ALA A 188 -18.49 -4.02 -4.70
CA ALA A 188 -19.27 -4.58 -3.62
C ALA A 188 -19.83 -3.50 -2.67
N ALA A 189 -19.04 -2.48 -2.36
CA ALA A 189 -19.42 -1.39 -1.47
C ALA A 189 -20.63 -0.61 -2.00
N ARG A 190 -20.74 -0.45 -3.32
CA ARG A 190 -21.95 0.12 -3.93
C ARG A 190 -23.20 -0.71 -3.60
N THR A 191 -23.12 -2.02 -3.75
CA THR A 191 -24.22 -2.94 -3.47
C THR A 191 -24.61 -2.93 -1.99
N HIS A 192 -23.66 -2.76 -1.10
CA HIS A 192 -23.88 -2.72 0.35
C HIS A 192 -24.18 -1.31 0.91
N GLY A 193 -24.24 -0.25 0.06
CA GLY A 193 -24.53 1.12 0.48
C GLY A 193 -23.43 1.79 1.30
N VAL A 194 -22.18 1.32 1.20
CA VAL A 194 -21.01 1.82 1.94
C VAL A 194 -19.88 2.33 1.02
N LEU A 195 -20.26 2.80 -0.17
CA LEU A 195 -19.29 3.25 -1.17
C LEU A 195 -18.44 4.42 -0.68
N HIS A 196 -19.04 5.37 0.07
CA HIS A 196 -18.32 6.52 0.60
C HIS A 196 -17.14 6.10 1.49
N ASP A 197 -17.39 5.21 2.45
CA ASP A 197 -16.35 4.71 3.36
C ASP A 197 -15.32 3.87 2.62
N MET A 198 -15.77 3.07 1.66
CA MET A 198 -14.87 2.23 0.87
C MET A 198 -13.96 3.05 -0.05
N LEU A 199 -14.40 4.19 -0.58
CA LEU A 199 -13.54 5.10 -1.35
C LEU A 199 -12.39 5.62 -0.50
N VAL A 200 -12.63 5.94 0.76
CA VAL A 200 -11.60 6.34 1.72
C VAL A 200 -10.59 5.21 1.95
N ILE A 201 -11.09 4.00 2.22
CA ILE A 201 -10.23 2.84 2.48
C ILE A 201 -9.45 2.43 1.23
N ALA A 202 -10.10 2.35 0.07
CA ALA A 202 -9.46 1.95 -1.18
C ALA A 202 -8.35 2.94 -1.59
N SER A 203 -8.60 4.24 -1.46
CA SER A 203 -7.58 5.26 -1.72
C SER A 203 -6.42 5.20 -0.71
N PHE A 204 -6.67 4.91 0.57
CA PHE A 204 -5.61 4.70 1.56
C PHE A 204 -4.75 3.47 1.23
N LEU A 205 -5.37 2.36 0.88
CA LEU A 205 -4.66 1.13 0.51
C LEU A 205 -3.90 1.25 -0.81
N GLY A 206 -4.28 2.20 -1.66
CA GLY A 206 -3.63 2.49 -2.94
C GLY A 206 -2.37 3.37 -2.84
N ILE A 207 -2.11 3.98 -1.69
CA ILE A 207 -0.96 4.83 -1.45
C ILE A 207 -0.02 4.22 -0.41
N GLN A 208 1.14 4.84 -0.22
CA GLN A 208 1.98 4.55 0.94
C GLN A 208 1.32 5.12 2.21
N ASP A 209 1.26 4.32 3.28
CA ASP A 209 0.71 4.73 4.58
C ASP A 209 1.27 6.09 5.02
N PRO A 210 0.43 7.10 5.25
CA PRO A 210 0.86 8.42 5.69
C PRO A 210 1.40 8.46 7.11
N ARG A 211 1.19 7.45 7.93
CA ARG A 211 1.66 7.40 9.32
C ARG A 211 3.16 7.17 9.38
N GLU A 212 3.89 8.13 9.88
CA GLU A 212 5.34 8.09 10.03
C GLU A 212 5.73 7.65 11.45
N ARG A 213 6.80 6.85 11.56
CA ARG A 213 7.34 6.37 12.84
C ARG A 213 8.86 6.60 12.87
N PRO A 214 9.32 7.86 13.09
CA PRO A 214 10.74 8.17 13.17
C PRO A 214 11.42 7.34 14.25
N ALA A 215 12.66 6.92 14.01
CA ALA A 215 13.37 6.02 14.91
C ALA A 215 13.61 6.61 16.30
N ASP A 216 13.80 7.93 16.36
CA ASP A 216 14.04 8.74 17.55
C ASP A 216 12.75 9.15 18.30
N ALA A 217 11.57 9.00 17.67
CA ALA A 217 10.29 9.47 18.22
C ALA A 217 9.18 8.41 18.16
N ARG A 218 9.51 7.12 18.10
CA ARG A 218 8.52 6.02 17.91
C ARG A 218 7.38 6.06 18.94
N GLY A 219 7.70 6.23 20.22
CA GLY A 219 6.68 6.26 21.28
C GLY A 219 5.72 7.45 21.15
N ALA A 220 6.22 8.62 20.77
CA ALA A 220 5.39 9.80 20.53
C ALA A 220 4.51 9.63 19.29
N ALA A 221 5.04 9.03 18.22
CA ALA A 221 4.29 8.72 17.02
C ALA A 221 3.17 7.71 17.29
N ASP A 222 3.46 6.62 18.02
CA ASP A 222 2.48 5.62 18.40
C ASP A 222 1.36 6.21 19.27
N ALA A 223 1.70 7.10 20.22
CA ALA A 223 0.73 7.82 21.03
C ALA A 223 -0.15 8.76 20.17
N ALA A 224 0.45 9.47 19.21
CA ALA A 224 -0.29 10.33 18.28
C ALA A 224 -1.23 9.53 17.35
N HIS A 225 -0.82 8.36 16.87
CA HIS A 225 -1.65 7.51 16.01
C HIS A 225 -2.76 6.77 16.79
N ALA A 226 -2.55 6.51 18.09
CA ALA A 226 -3.52 5.80 18.92
C ALA A 226 -4.89 6.49 18.99
N GLN A 227 -4.96 7.81 18.83
CA GLN A 227 -6.21 8.57 18.79
C GLN A 227 -7.12 8.20 17.62
N PHE A 228 -6.55 7.73 16.51
CA PHE A 228 -7.28 7.31 15.32
C PHE A 228 -7.57 5.81 15.32
N ALA A 229 -7.01 5.06 16.26
CA ALA A 229 -7.16 3.61 16.29
C ALA A 229 -8.60 3.21 16.64
N ASP A 230 -9.02 2.07 16.11
CA ASP A 230 -10.23 1.36 16.52
C ASP A 230 -9.86 0.01 17.14
N GLY A 231 -10.59 -0.40 18.17
CA GLY A 231 -10.32 -1.65 18.90
C GLY A 231 -10.80 -2.91 18.18
N LYS A 232 -11.62 -2.76 17.14
CA LYS A 232 -12.27 -3.87 16.42
C LYS A 232 -11.80 -3.98 14.97
N SER A 233 -11.35 -2.86 14.36
CA SER A 233 -10.97 -2.83 12.95
C SER A 233 -10.02 -1.67 12.63
N GLU A 234 -8.88 -1.97 12.06
CA GLU A 234 -7.96 -0.94 11.56
C GLU A 234 -8.52 -0.21 10.34
N PHE A 235 -9.44 -0.83 9.59
CA PHE A 235 -10.17 -0.16 8.51
C PHE A 235 -11.05 0.98 9.04
N VAL A 236 -11.71 0.77 10.18
CA VAL A 236 -12.45 1.85 10.86
C VAL A 236 -11.48 2.92 11.38
N GLY A 237 -10.30 2.54 11.83
CA GLY A 237 -9.24 3.48 12.20
C GLY A 237 -8.82 4.39 11.03
N ILE A 238 -8.76 3.86 9.80
CA ILE A 238 -8.51 4.65 8.58
C ILE A 238 -9.61 5.70 8.37
N LEU A 239 -10.88 5.33 8.58
CA LEU A 239 -12.00 6.28 8.45
C LEU A 239 -11.93 7.40 9.49
N LYS A 240 -11.54 7.09 10.74
CA LYS A 240 -11.33 8.10 11.79
C LYS A 240 -10.19 9.06 11.42
N LEU A 241 -9.08 8.55 10.92
CA LEU A 241 -7.96 9.36 10.44
C LEU A 241 -8.39 10.27 9.27
N TRP A 242 -9.14 9.73 8.32
CA TRP A 242 -9.68 10.51 7.20
C TRP A 242 -10.57 11.65 7.68
N GLN A 243 -11.48 11.37 8.61
CA GLN A 243 -12.38 12.38 9.14
C GLN A 243 -11.60 13.53 9.81
N ALA A 244 -10.59 13.21 10.62
CA ALA A 244 -9.73 14.22 11.26
C ALA A 244 -8.94 15.03 10.22
N TYR A 245 -8.36 14.36 9.21
CA TYR A 245 -7.64 15.03 8.14
C TYR A 245 -8.56 15.92 7.30
N ARG A 246 -9.76 15.45 6.94
CA ARG A 246 -10.75 16.23 6.20
C ARG A 246 -11.13 17.51 6.94
N THR A 247 -11.45 17.42 8.23
CA THR A 247 -11.74 18.59 9.06
C THR A 247 -10.56 19.56 9.08
N ALA A 248 -9.33 19.06 9.30
CA ALA A 248 -8.14 19.90 9.27
C ALA A 248 -7.89 20.54 7.89
N HIS A 249 -8.16 19.82 6.80
CA HIS A 249 -8.01 20.33 5.43
C HIS A 249 -9.03 21.42 5.09
N GLU A 250 -10.27 21.32 5.61
CA GLU A 250 -11.33 22.31 5.40
C GLU A 250 -11.13 23.59 6.22
N GLU A 251 -10.54 23.48 7.42
CA GLU A 251 -10.49 24.61 8.39
C GLU A 251 -9.12 25.30 8.48
N LEU A 252 -8.05 24.63 8.05
CA LEU A 252 -6.69 25.14 8.19
C LEU A 252 -6.10 25.63 6.87
N THR A 253 -5.26 26.66 6.96
CA THR A 253 -4.41 27.06 5.82
C THR A 253 -3.38 25.96 5.52
N GLN A 254 -2.78 25.96 4.32
CA GLN A 254 -1.77 24.98 3.91
C GLN A 254 -0.58 24.91 4.88
N SER A 255 -0.13 26.05 5.42
CA SER A 255 0.96 26.09 6.40
C SER A 255 0.54 25.48 7.74
N GLN A 256 -0.68 25.78 8.20
CA GLN A 256 -1.23 25.20 9.43
C GLN A 256 -1.51 23.70 9.28
N LEU A 257 -2.01 23.28 8.11
CA LEU A 257 -2.25 21.87 7.81
C LEU A 257 -0.94 21.04 7.82
N ARG A 258 0.16 21.62 7.29
CA ARG A 258 1.48 20.98 7.39
C ARG A 258 1.91 20.82 8.85
N LYS A 259 1.79 21.85 9.67
CA LYS A 259 2.09 21.78 11.11
C LYS A 259 1.19 20.79 11.86
N TRP A 260 -0.07 20.70 11.46
CA TRP A 260 -1.00 19.71 11.99
C TRP A 260 -0.53 18.28 11.65
N ALA A 261 -0.16 18.03 10.39
CA ALA A 261 0.37 16.74 9.97
C ALA A 261 1.65 16.38 10.74
N ASP A 262 2.62 17.28 10.85
CA ASP A 262 3.87 17.08 11.59
C ASP A 262 3.59 16.74 13.08
N LYS A 263 2.67 17.47 13.72
CA LYS A 263 2.25 17.20 15.11
C LYS A 263 1.67 15.79 15.32
N HIS A 264 1.02 15.25 14.30
CA HIS A 264 0.42 13.93 14.36
C HIS A 264 1.29 12.82 13.75
N PHE A 265 2.55 13.13 13.41
CA PHE A 265 3.47 12.21 12.72
C PHE A 265 2.86 11.62 11.45
N LEU A 266 2.28 12.50 10.63
CA LEU A 266 1.68 12.16 9.33
C LEU A 266 2.46 12.83 8.20
N GLY A 267 2.81 12.08 7.19
CA GLY A 267 3.50 12.57 6.00
C GLY A 267 2.58 13.48 5.17
N PHE A 268 2.81 14.79 5.18
CA PHE A 268 1.96 15.77 4.51
C PHE A 268 1.75 15.48 3.02
N LEU A 269 2.80 15.07 2.30
CA LEU A 269 2.70 14.71 0.88
C LEU A 269 1.83 13.46 0.69
N ARG A 270 1.92 12.48 1.59
CA ARG A 270 1.11 11.26 1.55
C ARG A 270 -0.37 11.54 1.83
N LEU A 271 -0.66 12.47 2.74
CA LEU A 271 -2.02 12.93 2.98
C LEU A 271 -2.61 13.62 1.72
N ARG A 272 -1.81 14.41 0.99
CA ARG A 272 -2.22 14.99 -0.29
C ARG A 272 -2.44 13.94 -1.37
N GLU A 273 -1.57 12.95 -1.49
CA GLU A 273 -1.75 11.81 -2.40
C GLU A 273 -3.06 11.07 -2.09
N TRP A 274 -3.35 10.83 -0.80
CA TRP A 274 -4.59 10.20 -0.35
C TRP A 274 -5.82 11.00 -0.77
N TRP A 275 -5.81 12.31 -0.51
CA TRP A 275 -6.90 13.22 -0.88
C TRP A 275 -7.15 13.21 -2.39
N GLU A 276 -6.10 13.31 -3.18
CA GLU A 276 -6.19 13.35 -4.62
C GLU A 276 -6.68 12.02 -5.21
N LEU A 277 -6.14 10.90 -4.74
CA LEU A 277 -6.60 9.58 -5.19
C LEU A 277 -8.05 9.34 -4.80
N HIS A 278 -8.47 9.72 -3.58
CA HIS A 278 -9.85 9.63 -3.16
C HIS A 278 -10.76 10.45 -4.09
N ARG A 279 -10.38 11.68 -4.43
CA ARG A 279 -11.13 12.56 -5.34
C ARG A 279 -11.26 11.95 -6.73
N GLN A 280 -10.18 11.42 -7.28
CA GLN A 280 -10.16 10.77 -8.59
C GLN A 280 -11.05 9.53 -8.61
N LEU A 281 -10.91 8.64 -7.62
CA LEU A 281 -11.74 7.43 -7.51
C LEU A 281 -13.22 7.77 -7.36
N LYS A 282 -13.55 8.80 -6.58
CA LYS A 282 -14.93 9.27 -6.41
C LYS A 282 -15.53 9.69 -7.76
N LEU A 283 -14.84 10.55 -8.51
CA LEU A 283 -15.30 11.02 -9.83
C LEU A 283 -15.51 9.85 -10.81
N GLN A 284 -14.58 8.91 -10.85
CA GLN A 284 -14.69 7.75 -11.73
C GLN A 284 -15.81 6.79 -11.32
N CYS A 285 -16.05 6.61 -10.03
CA CYS A 285 -17.20 5.85 -9.57
C CYS A 285 -18.53 6.57 -9.90
N GLU A 286 -18.58 7.89 -9.78
CA GLU A 286 -19.72 8.69 -10.18
C GLU A 286 -20.01 8.55 -11.66
N GLU A 287 -19.00 8.70 -12.51
CA GLU A 287 -19.11 8.53 -13.96
C GLU A 287 -19.56 7.10 -14.34
N LEU A 288 -18.86 6.09 -13.79
CA LEU A 288 -19.17 4.68 -14.05
C LEU A 288 -20.62 4.30 -13.74
N TRP A 289 -21.19 4.91 -12.71
CA TRP A 289 -22.51 4.56 -12.20
C TRP A 289 -23.58 5.64 -12.37
N ALA A 290 -23.28 6.76 -13.03
CA ALA A 290 -24.25 7.81 -13.36
C ALA A 290 -25.38 7.26 -14.24
N GLU A 291 -25.06 6.33 -15.15
CA GLU A 291 -26.02 5.71 -16.07
C GLU A 291 -26.98 4.72 -15.38
N THR A 292 -26.71 4.33 -14.14
CA THR A 292 -27.45 3.26 -13.44
C THR A 292 -28.34 3.73 -12.28
N GLY A 293 -28.75 5.00 -12.26
CA GLY A 293 -29.71 5.56 -11.30
C GLY A 293 -29.09 6.13 -10.01
N SER A 294 -29.22 7.41 -9.86
CA SER A 294 -28.52 8.29 -8.89
C SER A 294 -29.01 8.22 -7.44
N GLU A 295 -29.81 7.25 -7.01
CA GLU A 295 -30.51 7.35 -5.71
C GLU A 295 -29.67 7.04 -4.47
N ASN A 296 -28.50 6.40 -4.61
CA ASN A 296 -27.74 5.94 -3.43
C ASN A 296 -26.44 6.71 -3.11
N MET A 297 -26.04 7.70 -3.90
CA MET A 297 -24.82 8.48 -3.64
C MET A 297 -25.00 9.72 -2.77
N SER A 298 -26.23 10.18 -2.59
CA SER A 298 -26.50 11.47 -1.94
C SER A 298 -26.85 11.39 -0.43
N ARG A 299 -26.87 10.23 0.17
CA ARG A 299 -27.08 10.13 1.63
C ARG A 299 -25.75 10.29 2.37
N GLN A 300 -25.23 11.50 2.45
CA GLN A 300 -24.36 11.86 3.57
C GLN A 300 -25.20 11.79 4.87
N PRO A 301 -24.75 11.10 5.90
CA PRO A 301 -25.35 11.31 7.22
C PRO A 301 -25.09 12.79 7.56
N LYS A 302 -26.15 13.55 7.76
CA LYS A 302 -26.08 14.88 8.35
C LYS A 302 -25.52 14.66 9.77
N SER A 303 -24.20 14.83 9.91
CA SER A 303 -23.58 14.86 11.23
C SER A 303 -24.04 16.14 11.91
N GLY A 304 -24.98 15.99 12.81
CA GLY A 304 -25.11 16.99 13.87
C GLY A 304 -23.77 17.04 14.56
N VAL A 305 -23.09 18.18 14.57
CA VAL A 305 -22.38 18.58 15.77
C VAL A 305 -21.26 19.59 15.52
N ASP A 306 -21.42 20.73 16.10
CA ASP A 306 -20.46 21.83 16.08
C ASP A 306 -19.39 21.73 17.19
N GLU A 307 -19.64 21.06 18.32
CA GLU A 307 -18.69 20.97 19.44
C GLU A 307 -17.57 19.92 19.23
N SER A 308 -17.88 18.77 18.66
CA SER A 308 -16.88 17.73 18.36
C SER A 308 -15.83 18.20 17.35
N ARG A 309 -16.14 19.15 16.47
CA ARG A 309 -15.23 19.74 15.48
C ARG A 309 -14.10 20.55 16.12
N LYS A 310 -14.42 21.36 17.13
CA LYS A 310 -13.44 22.22 17.82
C LYS A 310 -12.45 21.41 18.67
N ASP A 311 -12.90 20.28 19.24
CA ASP A 311 -12.04 19.41 20.03
C ASP A 311 -11.07 18.58 19.19
N MET A 312 -11.45 18.17 17.97
CA MET A 312 -10.54 17.51 17.01
C MET A 312 -9.38 18.41 16.57
N LEU A 313 -9.63 19.69 16.35
CA LEU A 313 -8.58 20.67 16.00
C LEU A 313 -7.60 20.91 17.17
N ARG A 314 -8.06 20.78 18.41
CA ARG A 314 -7.23 20.89 19.61
C ARG A 314 -6.49 19.61 19.96
N GLY A 315 -6.61 18.54 19.15
CA GLY A 315 -6.01 17.22 19.42
C GLY A 315 -6.73 16.42 20.48
N LYS A 316 -7.97 16.81 20.82
CA LYS A 316 -8.86 16.05 21.68
C LYS A 316 -9.87 15.32 20.78
N VAL A 317 -9.56 14.10 20.40
CA VAL A 317 -10.56 13.20 19.82
C VAL A 317 -11.46 12.75 20.96
N PRO A 318 -12.80 12.82 20.82
CA PRO A 318 -13.70 12.25 21.81
C PRO A 318 -13.30 10.81 22.09
N LYS A 319 -13.09 10.45 23.36
CA LYS A 319 -12.92 9.05 23.75
C LYS A 319 -14.21 8.35 23.33
N ALA A 320 -14.11 7.53 22.28
CA ALA A 320 -15.18 6.60 21.97
C ALA A 320 -15.29 5.65 23.16
N ASP A 321 -16.40 5.75 23.86
CA ASP A 321 -16.75 4.79 24.88
C ASP A 321 -16.72 3.39 24.26
N ALA A 322 -16.11 2.44 24.97
CA ALA A 322 -16.01 1.03 24.60
C ALA A 322 -17.38 0.32 24.73
N GLY A 323 -18.47 1.04 24.42
CA GLY A 323 -19.84 0.58 24.43
C GLY A 323 -20.20 -0.26 23.21
N ALA A 324 -21.27 -1.04 23.31
CA ALA A 324 -21.85 -1.75 22.17
C ALA A 324 -22.26 -0.73 21.09
N LEU A 325 -21.91 -1.03 19.82
CA LEU A 325 -22.35 -0.23 18.68
C LEU A 325 -23.88 -0.14 18.67
N SER A 326 -24.42 1.02 18.31
CA SER A 326 -25.84 1.14 18.00
C SER A 326 -26.23 0.19 16.86
N SER A 327 -27.50 -0.18 16.74
CA SER A 327 -27.96 -1.09 15.68
C SER A 327 -27.59 -0.59 14.29
N GLY A 328 -27.61 0.72 14.04
CA GLY A 328 -27.21 1.34 12.78
C GLY A 328 -25.70 1.26 12.52
N GLU A 329 -24.88 1.56 13.52
CA GLU A 329 -23.41 1.45 13.42
C GLU A 329 -22.97 0.00 13.23
N ALA A 330 -23.61 -0.95 13.89
CA ALA A 330 -23.35 -2.38 13.71
C ALA A 330 -23.69 -2.83 12.28
N ALA A 331 -24.81 -2.37 11.72
CA ALA A 331 -25.21 -2.66 10.36
C ALA A 331 -24.21 -2.09 9.34
N GLN A 332 -23.77 -0.84 9.53
CA GLN A 332 -22.76 -0.19 8.68
C GLN A 332 -21.40 -0.91 8.77
N PHE A 333 -20.96 -1.27 9.97
CA PHE A 333 -19.75 -2.04 10.21
C PHE A 333 -19.81 -3.38 9.46
N CYS A 334 -20.92 -4.13 9.57
CA CYS A 334 -21.08 -5.39 8.85
C CYS A 334 -21.08 -5.19 7.32
N ALA A 335 -21.80 -4.18 6.81
CA ALA A 335 -21.85 -3.87 5.38
C ALA A 335 -20.45 -3.53 4.82
N LEU A 336 -19.68 -2.71 5.56
CA LEU A 336 -18.31 -2.36 5.22
C LEU A 336 -17.41 -3.60 5.13
N HIS A 337 -17.44 -4.45 6.16
CA HIS A 337 -16.59 -5.65 6.19
C HIS A 337 -17.02 -6.71 5.17
N ARG A 338 -18.29 -6.82 4.82
CA ARG A 338 -18.76 -7.66 3.71
C ARG A 338 -18.19 -7.17 2.36
N ALA A 339 -18.14 -5.85 2.15
CA ALA A 339 -17.57 -5.29 0.94
C ALA A 339 -16.04 -5.50 0.89
N LEU A 340 -15.34 -5.38 2.02
CA LEU A 340 -13.90 -5.70 2.14
C LEU A 340 -13.61 -7.17 1.82
N ILE A 341 -14.39 -8.11 2.39
CA ILE A 341 -14.24 -9.55 2.15
C ILE A 341 -14.40 -9.88 0.68
N ALA A 342 -15.28 -9.21 -0.04
CA ALA A 342 -15.46 -9.45 -1.48
C ALA A 342 -14.19 -9.23 -2.30
N GLY A 343 -13.34 -8.28 -1.90
CA GLY A 343 -12.03 -8.05 -2.53
C GLY A 343 -10.89 -8.87 -1.91
N LEU A 344 -11.09 -9.46 -0.73
CA LEU A 344 -10.06 -10.16 0.06
C LEU A 344 -10.46 -11.62 0.41
N PRO A 345 -11.06 -12.41 -0.50
CA PRO A 345 -11.64 -13.71 -0.15
C PRO A 345 -10.60 -14.72 0.36
N THR A 346 -9.32 -14.52 0.06
CA THR A 346 -8.23 -15.40 0.49
C THR A 346 -7.37 -14.83 1.62
N GLN A 347 -7.79 -13.73 2.23
CA GLN A 347 -7.03 -13.04 3.29
C GLN A 347 -7.79 -13.03 4.63
N ILE A 348 -8.61 -14.04 4.83
CA ILE A 348 -9.30 -14.32 6.08
C ILE A 348 -8.51 -15.38 6.85
N GLY A 349 -8.44 -15.26 8.17
CA GLY A 349 -7.84 -16.28 9.02
C GLY A 349 -8.67 -16.55 10.27
N HIS A 350 -8.70 -17.81 10.65
CA HIS A 350 -9.25 -18.24 11.94
C HIS A 350 -8.09 -18.45 12.92
N ARG A 351 -8.25 -17.92 14.14
CA ARG A 351 -7.23 -18.04 15.18
C ARG A 351 -7.07 -19.50 15.61
N SER A 352 -5.86 -20.03 15.42
CA SER A 352 -5.43 -21.29 16.02
C SER A 352 -4.72 -21.05 17.36
N ASP A 353 -4.19 -22.09 17.97
CA ASP A 353 -3.42 -21.97 19.20
C ASP A 353 -2.20 -21.04 19.03
N LYS A 354 -1.86 -20.30 20.11
CA LYS A 354 -0.67 -19.43 20.20
C LYS A 354 -0.66 -18.17 19.33
N GLY A 355 -1.82 -17.61 18.97
CA GLY A 355 -1.89 -16.30 18.27
C GLY A 355 -1.52 -16.33 16.80
N VAL A 356 -1.45 -17.53 16.21
CA VAL A 356 -1.32 -17.76 14.78
C VAL A 356 -2.71 -17.92 14.19
N PHE A 357 -2.91 -17.42 12.97
CA PHE A 357 -4.15 -17.55 12.20
C PHE A 357 -3.96 -18.53 11.06
N ASP A 358 -4.88 -19.46 10.94
CA ASP A 358 -4.97 -20.39 9.82
C ASP A 358 -5.87 -19.78 8.75
N GLY A 359 -5.26 -19.46 7.62
CA GLY A 359 -5.93 -18.92 6.44
C GLY A 359 -6.19 -19.98 5.37
N PRO A 360 -6.84 -19.63 4.26
CA PRO A 360 -7.11 -20.52 3.15
C PRO A 360 -5.84 -21.17 2.61
N ARG A 361 -5.95 -22.41 2.15
CA ARG A 361 -4.86 -23.22 1.54
C ARG A 361 -3.72 -23.55 2.51
N GLY A 362 -4.01 -23.68 3.79
CA GLY A 362 -3.02 -24.02 4.82
C GLY A 362 -2.03 -22.91 5.13
N ARG A 363 -2.32 -21.67 4.69
CA ARG A 363 -1.49 -20.51 5.01
C ARG A 363 -1.61 -20.17 6.49
N LYS A 364 -0.46 -19.97 7.13
CA LYS A 364 -0.39 -19.48 8.51
C LYS A 364 0.19 -18.08 8.53
N PHE A 365 -0.43 -17.19 9.33
CA PHE A 365 0.07 -15.84 9.52
C PHE A 365 -0.19 -15.34 10.94
N ALA A 366 0.52 -14.30 11.35
CA ALA A 366 0.35 -13.64 12.63
C ALA A 366 -0.02 -12.16 12.42
N LEU A 367 -0.70 -11.55 13.37
CA LEU A 367 -0.94 -10.11 13.37
C LEU A 367 0.39 -9.39 13.58
N PHE A 368 0.61 -8.32 12.83
CA PHE A 368 1.78 -7.47 13.02
C PHE A 368 1.79 -6.93 14.46
N PRO A 369 2.94 -6.93 15.18
CA PRO A 369 3.00 -6.53 16.58
C PRO A 369 2.50 -5.10 16.88
N GLY A 370 2.53 -4.22 15.88
CA GLY A 370 1.98 -2.86 15.97
C GLY A 370 0.47 -2.75 15.80
N SER A 371 -0.20 -3.83 15.41
CA SER A 371 -1.67 -3.86 15.32
C SER A 371 -2.31 -3.80 16.70
N LYS A 372 -3.35 -2.98 16.83
CA LYS A 372 -4.16 -2.96 18.07
C LYS A 372 -4.85 -4.29 18.36
N LEU A 373 -5.16 -5.05 17.31
CA LEU A 373 -5.76 -6.37 17.43
C LEU A 373 -4.79 -7.41 17.99
N ALA A 374 -3.48 -7.18 17.91
CA ALA A 374 -2.46 -8.11 18.40
C ALA A 374 -2.49 -8.27 19.94
N SER A 375 -2.94 -7.26 20.68
CA SER A 375 -3.05 -7.32 22.14
C SER A 375 -4.21 -8.21 22.62
N LYS A 376 -5.30 -8.27 21.85
CA LYS A 376 -6.48 -9.12 22.11
C LYS A 376 -6.97 -9.71 20.79
N PRO A 377 -6.29 -10.74 20.26
CA PRO A 377 -6.59 -11.28 18.95
C PRO A 377 -8.03 -11.84 18.86
N PRO A 378 -8.81 -11.43 17.86
CA PRO A 378 -10.16 -11.97 17.65
C PRO A 378 -10.13 -13.42 17.15
N PRO A 379 -11.25 -14.16 17.19
CA PRO A 379 -11.33 -15.50 16.61
C PRO A 379 -11.11 -15.52 15.10
N TRP A 380 -11.62 -14.51 14.40
CA TRP A 380 -11.47 -14.31 12.95
C TRP A 380 -10.84 -12.97 12.65
N VAL A 381 -10.00 -12.92 11.62
CA VAL A 381 -9.39 -11.70 11.14
C VAL A 381 -9.45 -11.65 9.63
N LEU A 382 -9.71 -10.45 9.10
CA LEU A 382 -9.54 -10.10 7.70
C LEU A 382 -8.34 -9.16 7.57
N SER A 383 -7.42 -9.42 6.66
CA SER A 383 -6.25 -8.58 6.45
C SER A 383 -6.20 -8.00 5.04
N ALA A 384 -5.89 -6.72 4.89
CA ALA A 384 -5.70 -6.11 3.58
C ALA A 384 -4.45 -6.63 2.88
N ASN A 385 -3.36 -6.83 3.63
CA ASN A 385 -2.07 -7.24 3.10
C ASN A 385 -1.43 -8.31 3.98
N LEU A 386 -0.82 -9.30 3.34
CA LEU A 386 0.05 -10.28 3.97
C LEU A 386 1.47 -10.04 3.47
N LEU A 387 2.39 -9.80 4.38
CA LEU A 387 3.81 -9.61 4.09
C LEU A 387 4.61 -10.82 4.56
N ASP A 388 5.27 -11.48 3.63
CA ASP A 388 6.17 -12.60 3.93
C ASP A 388 7.60 -12.09 4.10
N THR A 389 8.11 -12.29 5.31
CA THR A 389 9.52 -12.03 5.68
C THR A 389 10.09 -13.31 6.26
N GLU A 390 10.58 -13.33 7.48
CA GLU A 390 10.86 -14.57 8.25
C GLU A 390 9.57 -15.25 8.72
N LYS A 391 8.50 -14.46 8.88
CA LYS A 391 7.13 -14.89 9.18
C LYS A 391 6.17 -14.14 8.28
N VAL A 392 4.98 -14.71 8.07
CA VAL A 392 3.90 -14.02 7.36
C VAL A 392 3.15 -13.13 8.35
N TRP A 393 3.18 -11.82 8.09
CA TRP A 393 2.52 -10.80 8.90
C TRP A 393 1.28 -10.28 8.21
N ALA A 394 0.19 -10.20 8.95
CA ALA A 394 -1.04 -9.55 8.52
C ALA A 394 -0.97 -8.05 8.86
N LEU A 395 -1.16 -7.21 7.84
CA LEU A 395 -1.13 -5.76 7.93
C LEU A 395 -2.50 -5.19 7.59
N THR A 396 -2.97 -4.23 8.37
CA THR A 396 -4.28 -3.59 8.25
C THR A 396 -5.42 -4.63 8.37
N ASN A 397 -5.88 -4.82 9.57
CA ASN A 397 -6.78 -5.90 9.96
C ASN A 397 -8.15 -5.38 10.42
#